data_48499ceaeda78472671ad6b1b8acb620
#
_entry.id   48499ceaeda78472671ad6b1b8acb620
#
_cell.length_a   1.000
_cell.length_b   1.000
_cell.length_c   1.000
_cell.angle_alpha   90.00
_cell.angle_beta   90.00
_cell.angle_gamma   90.00
#
_symmetry.space_group_name_H-M   'P 1'
#
loop_
_entity.id
_entity.type
_entity.pdbx_description
1 polymer ?
#
loop_
_entity_poly.entity_id
_entity_poly.type
_entity_poly.pdbx_seq_one_letter_code
_entity_poly.pdbx_strand_id
1 'polypeptide(L)'
;MSLTQAPSVAAAPVLARWEPLAAALCLAQCSEPVFAAVAQSQGFAEPPGYARAFFLPVYAFLAWAAWRDRTAAMAAARAAPLLIGLLALAFASTLWSIDSGATLRRAIWLALTMGFGLYLAWRYEWRDLIAVIASAFVVLIVGSLLLGALAPGVARMADEHPGAWSGLWTHKNTLGGIMALGVAACTAAAIAAPARRTLWLAAGLGALVLVLLSTSKTALLATLLGLAVMSAGIVVRRGLLPALLLVAGVLVAVIVGSAIVLLAPDLVVAALGRDLTLTGRTDIWQASARFVEAQPWLGYGYYAFWLPDDGPAYWVRQEVMWQVSSAHSSWLELALGLGRLGVVLFALQLLATLRRGAHAMADERVGLWAPAFLAAFALYTFSESHALQANNLFWTIYVAVAARLALDAKRRAT
;
A
#
# COMPACT_ATOMS: atom_id res chain seq x y z
N MET A 1 -22.09 22.42 45.99
CA MET A 1 -21.66 21.26 45.17
C MET A 1 -21.84 21.65 43.74
N SER A 2 -20.76 22.08 43.10
CA SER A 2 -20.75 22.49 41.69
C SER A 2 -20.56 21.26 40.82
N LEU A 3 -21.54 20.92 40.00
CA LEU A 3 -21.44 19.86 38.99
C LEU A 3 -20.55 20.41 37.86
N THR A 4 -19.31 19.98 37.83
CA THR A 4 -18.40 20.19 36.69
C THR A 4 -19.00 19.50 35.46
N GLN A 5 -19.52 20.29 34.53
CA GLN A 5 -19.91 19.82 33.20
C GLN A 5 -18.70 19.18 32.52
N ALA A 6 -18.81 17.90 32.15
CA ALA A 6 -17.86 17.24 31.26
C ALA A 6 -17.71 18.04 29.96
N PRO A 7 -16.50 18.18 29.40
CA PRO A 7 -16.31 18.91 28.16
C PRO A 7 -17.14 18.24 27.05
N SER A 8 -18.00 19.03 26.42
CA SER A 8 -18.79 18.60 25.28
C SER A 8 -17.85 18.03 24.20
N VAL A 9 -18.08 16.77 23.81
CA VAL A 9 -17.45 16.19 22.62
C VAL A 9 -17.77 17.12 21.45
N ALA A 10 -16.76 17.82 20.96
CA ALA A 10 -16.91 18.69 19.80
C ALA A 10 -17.51 17.84 18.66
N ALA A 11 -18.70 18.19 18.20
CA ALA A 11 -19.37 17.55 17.08
C ALA A 11 -18.41 17.51 15.90
N ALA A 12 -18.24 16.34 15.29
CA ALA A 12 -17.41 16.18 14.11
C ALA A 12 -17.84 17.24 13.07
N PRO A 13 -16.90 18.03 12.52
CA PRO A 13 -17.24 19.12 11.60
C PRO A 13 -17.99 18.53 10.41
N VAL A 14 -19.11 19.16 10.05
CA VAL A 14 -19.94 18.74 8.91
C VAL A 14 -19.05 18.69 7.66
N LEU A 15 -18.97 17.50 7.04
CA LEU A 15 -18.22 17.31 5.80
C LEU A 15 -18.81 18.21 4.71
N ALA A 16 -18.00 19.05 4.09
CA ALA A 16 -18.41 19.69 2.86
C ALA A 16 -18.70 18.60 1.81
N ARG A 17 -19.77 18.69 1.05
CA ARG A 17 -20.22 17.63 0.12
C ARG A 17 -19.15 17.23 -0.91
N TRP A 18 -18.26 18.14 -1.26
CA TRP A 18 -17.17 17.91 -2.22
C TRP A 18 -15.92 17.25 -1.61
N GLU A 19 -15.72 17.36 -0.28
CA GLU A 19 -14.48 16.93 0.40
C GLU A 19 -14.19 15.42 0.25
N PRO A 20 -15.16 14.49 0.41
CA PRO A 20 -14.91 13.06 0.19
C PRO A 20 -14.57 12.74 -1.27
N LEU A 21 -15.16 13.44 -2.24
CA LEU A 21 -14.82 13.24 -3.65
C LEU A 21 -13.40 13.75 -3.95
N ALA A 22 -13.04 14.93 -3.46
CA ALA A 22 -11.68 15.46 -3.61
C ALA A 22 -10.64 14.53 -2.96
N ALA A 23 -10.92 14.02 -1.75
CA ALA A 23 -10.06 13.06 -1.08
C ALA A 23 -9.91 11.76 -1.88
N ALA A 24 -10.99 11.25 -2.49
CA ALA A 24 -10.96 10.06 -3.34
C ALA A 24 -10.12 10.28 -4.62
N LEU A 25 -10.27 11.45 -5.28
CA LEU A 25 -9.48 11.80 -6.47
C LEU A 25 -7.99 11.98 -6.12
N CYS A 26 -7.70 12.66 -5.01
CA CYS A 26 -6.32 12.78 -4.51
C CYS A 26 -5.72 11.40 -4.18
N LEU A 27 -6.51 10.50 -3.59
CA LEU A 27 -6.05 9.14 -3.29
C LEU A 27 -5.83 8.34 -4.56
N ALA A 28 -6.71 8.44 -5.57
CA ALA A 28 -6.51 7.81 -6.87
C ALA A 28 -5.22 8.31 -7.54
N GLN A 29 -4.92 9.62 -7.44
CA GLN A 29 -3.68 10.20 -7.96
C GLN A 29 -2.43 9.62 -7.28
N CYS A 30 -2.49 9.16 -6.03
CA CYS A 30 -1.39 8.46 -5.36
C CYS A 30 -1.03 7.10 -5.99
N SER A 31 -1.81 6.60 -6.95
CA SER A 31 -1.43 5.45 -7.79
C SER A 31 -0.67 5.82 -9.06
N GLU A 32 -0.41 7.12 -9.27
CA GLU A 32 0.34 7.70 -10.40
C GLU A 32 -0.24 7.40 -11.80
N PRO A 33 -1.58 7.34 -12.01
CA PRO A 33 -2.14 6.96 -13.29
C PRO A 33 -1.84 7.98 -14.39
N VAL A 34 -1.88 9.28 -14.07
CA VAL A 34 -1.55 10.36 -15.01
C VAL A 34 -0.06 10.36 -15.35
N PHE A 35 0.76 10.02 -14.36
CA PHE A 35 2.20 9.95 -14.49
C PHE A 35 2.63 8.86 -15.50
N ALA A 36 2.03 7.68 -15.37
CA ALA A 36 2.25 6.57 -16.28
C ALA A 36 1.78 6.90 -17.72
N ALA A 37 0.61 7.53 -17.86
CA ALA A 37 0.07 7.94 -19.15
C ALA A 37 0.98 8.97 -19.87
N VAL A 38 1.53 9.95 -19.14
CA VAL A 38 2.47 10.93 -19.70
C VAL A 38 3.78 10.28 -20.14
N ALA A 39 4.36 9.40 -19.32
CA ALA A 39 5.57 8.67 -19.67
C ALA A 39 5.36 7.86 -20.97
N GLN A 40 4.27 7.11 -21.03
CA GLN A 40 3.94 6.28 -22.17
C GLN A 40 3.66 7.08 -23.44
N SER A 41 2.94 8.21 -23.36
CA SER A 41 2.63 9.07 -24.51
C SER A 41 3.86 9.74 -25.11
N GLN A 42 4.93 9.90 -24.34
CA GLN A 42 6.17 10.58 -24.75
C GLN A 42 7.33 9.60 -24.97
N GLY A 43 7.12 8.30 -24.83
CA GLY A 43 8.16 7.27 -25.00
C GLY A 43 9.26 7.31 -23.94
N PHE A 44 9.01 7.92 -22.77
CA PHE A 44 9.97 7.95 -21.67
C PHE A 44 9.89 6.65 -20.86
N ALA A 45 11.05 6.09 -20.52
CA ALA A 45 11.16 4.96 -19.58
C ALA A 45 10.77 5.37 -18.16
N GLU A 46 11.09 6.63 -17.76
CA GLU A 46 10.64 7.26 -16.52
C GLU A 46 9.92 8.58 -16.81
N PRO A 47 8.93 8.94 -15.98
CA PRO A 47 8.20 10.18 -16.16
C PRO A 47 9.09 11.40 -15.99
N PRO A 48 8.98 12.40 -16.86
CA PRO A 48 9.75 13.63 -16.76
C PRO A 48 9.44 14.39 -15.46
N GLY A 49 10.42 15.17 -15.00
CA GLY A 49 10.34 15.87 -13.70
C GLY A 49 9.10 16.77 -13.55
N TYR A 50 8.59 17.36 -14.65
CA TYR A 50 7.37 18.18 -14.63
C TYR A 50 6.09 17.38 -14.35
N ALA A 51 6.06 16.07 -14.60
CA ALA A 51 4.91 15.22 -14.30
C ALA A 51 4.60 15.18 -12.78
N ARG A 52 5.59 15.51 -11.94
CA ARG A 52 5.39 15.70 -10.49
C ARG A 52 4.45 16.85 -10.15
N ALA A 53 4.25 17.82 -11.05
CA ALA A 53 3.29 18.89 -10.87
C ALA A 53 1.84 18.38 -10.74
N PHE A 54 1.53 17.18 -11.25
CA PHE A 54 0.22 16.55 -11.06
C PHE A 54 -0.11 16.21 -9.60
N PHE A 55 0.89 16.23 -8.69
CA PHE A 55 0.66 16.10 -7.25
C PHE A 55 0.38 17.42 -6.53
N LEU A 56 0.58 18.56 -7.17
CA LEU A 56 0.31 19.87 -6.56
C LEU A 56 -1.12 20.01 -6.02
N PRO A 57 -2.19 19.53 -6.71
CA PRO A 57 -3.53 19.56 -6.14
C PRO A 57 -3.67 18.73 -4.84
N VAL A 58 -3.00 17.58 -4.76
CA VAL A 58 -2.99 16.73 -3.56
C VAL A 58 -2.31 17.47 -2.40
N TYR A 59 -1.18 18.12 -2.66
CA TYR A 59 -0.43 18.86 -1.64
C TYR A 59 -1.14 20.12 -1.20
N ALA A 60 -1.77 20.86 -2.13
CA ALA A 60 -2.59 22.03 -1.81
C ALA A 60 -3.81 21.66 -0.95
N PHE A 61 -4.48 20.55 -1.31
CA PHE A 61 -5.58 20.01 -0.54
C PHE A 61 -5.14 19.60 0.87
N LEU A 62 -4.02 18.92 1.02
CA LEU A 62 -3.44 18.56 2.31
C LEU A 62 -3.09 19.78 3.16
N ALA A 63 -2.44 20.78 2.56
CA ALA A 63 -2.05 22.01 3.25
C ALA A 63 -3.28 22.74 3.79
N TRP A 64 -4.33 22.85 2.98
CA TRP A 64 -5.61 23.41 3.40
C TRP A 64 -6.25 22.62 4.56
N ALA A 65 -6.30 21.28 4.45
CA ALA A 65 -6.88 20.43 5.48
C ALA A 65 -6.11 20.49 6.80
N ALA A 66 -4.78 20.46 6.73
CA ALA A 66 -3.90 20.54 7.91
C ALA A 66 -3.99 21.92 8.59
N TRP A 67 -4.10 23.00 7.82
CA TRP A 67 -4.29 24.35 8.35
C TRP A 67 -5.65 24.48 9.05
N ARG A 68 -6.71 23.96 8.44
CA ARG A 68 -8.07 23.99 9.00
C ARG A 68 -8.20 23.19 10.30
N ASP A 69 -7.63 21.98 10.33
CA ASP A 69 -7.80 21.01 11.42
C ASP A 69 -6.46 20.70 12.15
N ARG A 70 -5.61 21.72 12.35
CA ARG A 70 -4.23 21.54 12.89
C ARG A 70 -4.15 20.76 14.19
N THR A 71 -5.12 20.90 15.08
CA THR A 71 -5.17 20.17 16.35
C THR A 71 -5.40 18.67 16.13
N ALA A 72 -6.30 18.29 15.22
CA ALA A 72 -6.56 16.91 14.84
C ALA A 72 -5.36 16.30 14.09
N ALA A 73 -4.72 17.07 13.20
CA ALA A 73 -3.50 16.65 12.51
C ALA A 73 -2.38 16.32 13.51
N MET A 74 -2.13 17.19 14.49
CA MET A 74 -1.14 16.93 15.55
C MET A 74 -1.53 15.74 16.42
N ALA A 75 -2.82 15.57 16.76
CA ALA A 75 -3.28 14.43 17.53
C ALA A 75 -3.05 13.10 16.77
N ALA A 76 -3.30 13.06 15.45
CA ALA A 76 -3.03 11.90 14.63
C ALA A 76 -1.52 11.56 14.55
N ALA A 77 -0.67 12.56 14.37
CA ALA A 77 0.78 12.39 14.37
C ALA A 77 1.28 11.81 15.71
N ARG A 78 0.81 12.38 16.84
CA ARG A 78 1.14 11.89 18.19
C ARG A 78 0.58 10.51 18.52
N ALA A 79 -0.46 10.05 17.80
CA ALA A 79 -1.01 8.72 17.95
C ALA A 79 -0.16 7.64 17.27
N ALA A 80 0.65 8.02 16.26
CA ALA A 80 1.44 7.11 15.44
C ALA A 80 2.95 7.41 15.51
N PRO A 81 3.60 7.35 16.71
CA PRO A 81 4.98 7.79 16.91
C PRO A 81 6.00 7.02 16.08
N LEU A 82 5.79 5.71 15.82
CA LEU A 82 6.69 4.93 14.98
C LEU A 82 6.65 5.37 13.51
N LEU A 83 5.48 5.77 12.99
CA LEU A 83 5.39 6.37 11.65
C LEU A 83 6.17 7.69 11.58
N ILE A 84 6.04 8.54 12.59
CA ILE A 84 6.79 9.79 12.67
C ILE A 84 8.29 9.52 12.84
N GLY A 85 8.67 8.49 13.60
CA GLY A 85 10.07 8.06 13.75
C GLY A 85 10.67 7.59 12.41
N LEU A 86 9.92 6.83 11.60
CA LEU A 86 10.35 6.44 10.24
C LEU A 86 10.55 7.66 9.33
N LEU A 87 9.63 8.62 9.39
CA LEU A 87 9.78 9.88 8.64
C LEU A 87 11.00 10.68 9.10
N ALA A 88 11.19 10.81 10.42
CA ALA A 88 12.35 11.49 10.99
C ALA A 88 13.67 10.82 10.59
N LEU A 89 13.71 9.47 10.56
CA LEU A 89 14.86 8.72 10.10
C LEU A 89 15.14 8.96 8.60
N ALA A 90 14.09 9.02 7.76
CA ALA A 90 14.23 9.34 6.34
C ALA A 90 14.85 10.76 6.15
N PHE A 91 14.41 11.76 6.91
CA PHE A 91 15.04 13.09 6.91
C PHE A 91 16.47 13.06 7.44
N ALA A 92 16.72 12.40 8.57
CA ALA A 92 18.04 12.30 9.15
C ALA A 92 19.04 11.63 8.20
N SER A 93 18.57 10.72 7.36
CA SER A 93 19.43 10.00 6.40
C SER A 93 20.06 10.92 5.35
N THR A 94 19.61 12.16 5.20
CA THR A 94 20.25 13.17 4.35
C THR A 94 21.69 13.47 4.81
N LEU A 95 22.00 13.26 6.09
CA LEU A 95 23.32 13.56 6.66
C LEU A 95 24.40 12.58 6.22
N TRP A 96 24.03 11.37 5.82
CA TRP A 96 24.97 10.31 5.39
C TRP A 96 24.65 9.76 4.01
N SER A 97 23.66 10.32 3.33
CA SER A 97 23.24 9.86 2.01
C SER A 97 24.31 10.05 0.95
N ILE A 98 24.41 9.08 0.03
CA ILE A 98 25.23 9.19 -1.20
C ILE A 98 24.73 10.26 -2.18
N ASP A 99 23.42 10.65 -2.07
CA ASP A 99 22.83 11.81 -2.74
C ASP A 99 21.89 12.54 -1.76
N SER A 100 22.46 13.44 -0.96
CA SER A 100 21.72 14.19 0.06
C SER A 100 20.60 15.05 -0.51
N GLY A 101 20.80 15.62 -1.72
CA GLY A 101 19.81 16.46 -2.38
C GLY A 101 18.57 15.65 -2.83
N ALA A 102 18.77 14.49 -3.41
CA ALA A 102 17.68 13.60 -3.80
C ALA A 102 16.98 13.00 -2.58
N THR A 103 17.73 12.59 -1.55
CA THR A 103 17.18 12.08 -0.28
C THR A 103 16.27 13.12 0.37
N LEU A 104 16.72 14.38 0.48
CA LEU A 104 15.90 15.45 1.07
C LEU A 104 14.61 15.67 0.28
N ARG A 105 14.70 15.78 -1.04
CA ARG A 105 13.50 15.94 -1.89
C ARG A 105 12.52 14.80 -1.71
N ARG A 106 13.00 13.54 -1.68
CA ARG A 106 12.17 12.35 -1.51
C ARG A 106 11.58 12.24 -0.10
N ALA A 107 12.32 12.63 0.94
CA ALA A 107 11.81 12.71 2.31
C ALA A 107 10.69 13.75 2.45
N ILE A 108 10.78 14.89 1.76
CA ILE A 108 9.69 15.88 1.70
C ILE A 108 8.44 15.28 1.05
N TRP A 109 8.57 14.57 -0.07
CA TRP A 109 7.44 13.93 -0.71
C TRP A 109 6.86 12.79 0.14
N LEU A 110 7.70 12.06 0.86
CA LEU A 110 7.25 11.07 1.85
C LEU A 110 6.42 11.75 2.95
N ALA A 111 6.89 12.90 3.47
CA ALA A 111 6.16 13.66 4.48
C ALA A 111 4.76 14.09 4.00
N LEU A 112 4.66 14.56 2.75
CA LEU A 112 3.39 14.94 2.14
C LEU A 112 2.47 13.72 1.93
N THR A 113 3.03 12.59 1.48
CA THR A 113 2.30 11.32 1.33
C THR A 113 1.76 10.82 2.67
N MET A 114 2.62 10.79 3.69
CA MET A 114 2.23 10.38 5.04
C MET A 114 1.25 11.36 5.66
N GLY A 115 1.43 12.66 5.43
CA GLY A 115 0.49 13.71 5.84
C GLY A 115 -0.90 13.49 5.26
N PHE A 116 -1.00 13.10 3.99
CA PHE A 116 -2.28 12.77 3.37
C PHE A 116 -2.92 11.50 3.95
N GLY A 117 -2.14 10.46 4.22
CA GLY A 117 -2.61 9.27 4.94
C GLY A 117 -3.09 9.61 6.36
N LEU A 118 -2.36 10.45 7.10
CA LEU A 118 -2.79 10.96 8.40
C LEU A 118 -4.09 11.78 8.28
N TYR A 119 -4.23 12.65 7.26
CA TYR A 119 -5.47 13.37 6.97
C TYR A 119 -6.65 12.42 6.85
N LEU A 120 -6.56 11.37 6.06
CA LEU A 120 -7.62 10.37 5.93
C LEU A 120 -7.99 9.76 7.29
N ALA A 121 -6.99 9.48 8.14
CA ALA A 121 -7.19 8.89 9.47
C ALA A 121 -7.92 9.83 10.44
N TRP A 122 -7.57 11.11 10.53
CA TRP A 122 -8.22 12.01 11.49
C TRP A 122 -9.57 12.51 11.01
N ARG A 123 -9.77 12.60 9.67
CA ARG A 123 -10.94 13.21 9.07
C ARG A 123 -12.12 12.27 8.94
N TYR A 124 -11.86 10.99 8.66
CA TYR A 124 -12.89 10.01 8.36
C TYR A 124 -12.97 8.91 9.42
N GLU A 125 -14.18 8.63 9.90
CA GLU A 125 -14.47 7.40 10.62
C GLU A 125 -14.47 6.20 9.66
N TRP A 126 -14.38 4.97 10.16
CA TRP A 126 -14.17 3.77 9.33
C TRP A 126 -15.12 3.64 8.15
N ARG A 127 -16.41 3.88 8.37
CA ARG A 127 -17.41 3.78 7.30
C ARG A 127 -17.13 4.76 6.15
N ASP A 128 -16.83 5.98 6.49
CA ASP A 128 -16.58 7.04 5.51
C ASP A 128 -15.19 6.88 4.88
N LEU A 129 -14.19 6.44 5.65
CA LEU A 129 -12.85 6.12 5.16
C LEU A 129 -12.91 5.01 4.10
N ILE A 130 -13.64 3.92 4.39
CA ILE A 130 -13.85 2.83 3.42
C ILE A 130 -14.55 3.34 2.17
N ALA A 131 -15.56 4.21 2.31
CA ALA A 131 -16.27 4.78 1.18
C ALA A 131 -15.37 5.68 0.32
N VAL A 132 -14.51 6.51 0.93
CA VAL A 132 -13.52 7.34 0.22
C VAL A 132 -12.52 6.46 -0.54
N ILE A 133 -11.96 5.44 0.13
CA ILE A 133 -11.01 4.50 -0.48
C ILE A 133 -11.68 3.76 -1.65
N ALA A 134 -12.86 3.17 -1.44
CA ALA A 134 -13.58 2.47 -2.50
C ALA A 134 -13.93 3.39 -3.67
N SER A 135 -14.28 4.67 -3.43
CA SER A 135 -14.53 5.65 -4.48
C SER A 135 -13.28 5.94 -5.31
N ALA A 136 -12.10 6.01 -4.69
CA ALA A 136 -10.83 6.14 -5.41
C ALA A 136 -10.61 4.93 -6.34
N PHE A 137 -10.87 3.72 -5.86
CA PHE A 137 -10.77 2.53 -6.70
C PHE A 137 -11.80 2.51 -7.83
N VAL A 138 -13.04 2.99 -7.61
CA VAL A 138 -14.04 3.12 -8.70
C VAL A 138 -13.49 3.99 -9.84
N VAL A 139 -12.86 5.13 -9.53
CA VAL A 139 -12.22 6.00 -10.54
C VAL A 139 -11.16 5.24 -11.32
N LEU A 140 -10.29 4.50 -10.65
CA LEU A 140 -9.22 3.73 -11.27
C LEU A 140 -9.74 2.53 -12.10
N ILE A 141 -10.77 1.85 -11.61
CA ILE A 141 -11.43 0.73 -12.31
C ILE A 141 -12.07 1.24 -13.60
N VAL A 142 -12.90 2.29 -13.49
CA VAL A 142 -13.59 2.85 -14.66
C VAL A 142 -12.58 3.40 -15.67
N GLY A 143 -11.56 4.13 -15.21
CA GLY A 143 -10.49 4.63 -16.07
C GLY A 143 -9.75 3.51 -16.80
N SER A 144 -9.39 2.43 -16.12
CA SER A 144 -8.69 1.28 -16.73
C SER A 144 -9.58 0.52 -17.73
N LEU A 145 -10.87 0.33 -17.44
CA LEU A 145 -11.80 -0.31 -18.36
C LEU A 145 -12.06 0.55 -19.60
N LEU A 146 -12.25 1.86 -19.40
CA LEU A 146 -12.43 2.80 -20.52
C LEU A 146 -11.20 2.85 -21.42
N LEU A 147 -10.00 2.96 -20.84
CA LEU A 147 -8.76 2.94 -21.61
C LEU A 147 -8.60 1.63 -22.38
N GLY A 148 -8.90 0.50 -21.73
CA GLY A 148 -8.85 -0.82 -22.38
C GLY A 148 -9.85 -0.99 -23.53
N ALA A 149 -11.02 -0.31 -23.46
CA ALA A 149 -12.02 -0.32 -24.52
C ALA A 149 -11.69 0.67 -25.66
N LEU A 150 -11.20 1.88 -25.33
CA LEU A 150 -11.00 2.95 -26.31
C LEU A 150 -9.61 2.94 -26.95
N ALA A 151 -8.59 2.48 -26.22
CA ALA A 151 -7.20 2.45 -26.65
C ALA A 151 -6.50 1.14 -26.18
N PRO A 152 -6.92 -0.03 -26.69
CA PRO A 152 -6.41 -1.32 -26.22
C PRO A 152 -4.90 -1.49 -26.40
N GLY A 153 -4.28 -0.83 -27.39
CA GLY A 153 -2.84 -0.85 -27.60
C GLY A 153 -2.04 -0.13 -26.49
N VAL A 154 -2.68 0.81 -25.79
CA VAL A 154 -2.07 1.52 -24.65
C VAL A 154 -2.30 0.74 -23.34
N ALA A 155 -3.50 0.14 -23.18
CA ALA A 155 -3.89 -0.54 -21.96
C ALA A 155 -3.35 -1.97 -21.81
N ARG A 156 -2.59 -2.46 -22.80
CA ARG A 156 -2.02 -3.81 -22.82
C ARG A 156 -0.52 -3.77 -23.07
N MET A 157 0.20 -4.66 -22.43
CA MET A 157 1.63 -4.82 -22.65
C MET A 157 1.89 -5.48 -24.02
N ALA A 158 2.90 -4.98 -24.75
CA ALA A 158 3.32 -5.52 -26.04
C ALA A 158 4.53 -6.47 -25.91
N ASP A 159 5.49 -6.14 -25.06
CA ASP A 159 6.82 -6.76 -25.07
C ASP A 159 6.96 -7.92 -24.06
N GLU A 160 7.20 -7.63 -22.79
CA GLU A 160 7.51 -8.66 -21.77
C GLU A 160 6.37 -9.65 -21.49
N HIS A 161 5.13 -9.18 -21.61
CA HIS A 161 3.93 -10.00 -21.35
C HIS A 161 2.83 -9.68 -22.35
N PRO A 162 2.96 -10.12 -23.62
CA PRO A 162 2.04 -9.76 -24.69
C PRO A 162 0.59 -10.05 -24.35
N GLY A 163 -0.26 -9.04 -24.50
CA GLY A 163 -1.70 -9.13 -24.26
C GLY A 163 -2.16 -8.99 -22.81
N ALA A 164 -1.25 -9.02 -21.81
CA ALA A 164 -1.60 -8.76 -20.42
C ALA A 164 -2.03 -7.30 -20.25
N TRP A 165 -3.10 -7.07 -19.49
CA TRP A 165 -3.57 -5.70 -19.25
C TRP A 165 -2.69 -4.96 -18.24
N SER A 166 -2.34 -3.73 -18.56
CA SER A 166 -1.68 -2.76 -17.69
C SER A 166 -2.61 -1.59 -17.27
N GLY A 167 -3.76 -1.43 -17.94
CA GLY A 167 -4.76 -0.43 -17.63
C GLY A 167 -4.19 1.00 -17.73
N LEU A 168 -4.37 1.78 -16.66
CA LEU A 168 -3.84 3.15 -16.55
C LEU A 168 -2.33 3.22 -16.27
N TRP A 169 -1.66 2.09 -16.13
CA TRP A 169 -0.22 2.00 -15.81
C TRP A 169 0.55 1.32 -16.95
N THR A 170 1.88 1.31 -16.81
CA THR A 170 2.78 0.70 -17.80
C THR A 170 2.99 -0.78 -17.59
N HIS A 171 2.68 -1.31 -16.39
CA HIS A 171 2.98 -2.71 -16.05
C HIS A 171 1.78 -3.45 -15.42
N LYS A 172 1.59 -4.71 -15.85
CA LYS A 172 0.49 -5.58 -15.41
C LYS A 172 0.43 -5.81 -13.89
N ASN A 173 1.59 -5.90 -13.23
CA ASN A 173 1.65 -6.12 -11.78
C ASN A 173 1.15 -4.90 -11.00
N THR A 174 1.37 -3.69 -11.53
CA THR A 174 0.83 -2.45 -10.94
C THR A 174 -0.69 -2.43 -11.03
N LEU A 175 -1.25 -2.69 -12.21
CA LEU A 175 -2.70 -2.83 -12.38
C LEU A 175 -3.26 -3.90 -11.43
N GLY A 176 -2.71 -5.11 -11.50
CA GLY A 176 -3.19 -6.24 -10.71
C GLY A 176 -3.15 -5.95 -9.21
N GLY A 177 -2.02 -5.40 -8.71
CA GLY A 177 -1.84 -5.08 -7.29
C GLY A 177 -2.85 -4.05 -6.79
N ILE A 178 -3.06 -2.98 -7.55
CA ILE A 178 -4.04 -1.94 -7.21
C ILE A 178 -5.45 -2.52 -7.22
N MET A 179 -5.81 -3.28 -8.27
CA MET A 179 -7.14 -3.87 -8.38
C MET A 179 -7.43 -4.94 -7.32
N ALA A 180 -6.41 -5.68 -6.86
CA ALA A 180 -6.56 -6.61 -5.72
C ALA A 180 -7.04 -5.89 -4.45
N LEU A 181 -6.47 -4.72 -4.14
CA LEU A 181 -6.97 -3.88 -3.05
C LEU A 181 -8.37 -3.32 -3.35
N GLY A 182 -8.65 -3.00 -4.62
CA GLY A 182 -9.96 -2.53 -5.08
C GLY A 182 -11.06 -3.55 -4.82
N VAL A 183 -10.82 -4.85 -5.08
CA VAL A 183 -11.77 -5.92 -4.76
C VAL A 183 -12.12 -5.91 -3.27
N ALA A 184 -11.12 -5.88 -2.39
CA ALA A 184 -11.34 -5.89 -0.96
C ALA A 184 -12.05 -4.61 -0.47
N ALA A 185 -11.65 -3.42 -0.98
CA ALA A 185 -12.25 -2.14 -0.62
C ALA A 185 -13.73 -2.05 -1.02
N CYS A 186 -14.06 -2.42 -2.27
CA CYS A 186 -15.43 -2.42 -2.76
C CYS A 186 -16.30 -3.44 -2.04
N THR A 187 -15.76 -4.64 -1.72
CA THR A 187 -16.46 -5.64 -0.92
C THR A 187 -16.76 -5.11 0.48
N ALA A 188 -15.79 -4.48 1.13
CA ALA A 188 -15.99 -3.86 2.45
C ALA A 188 -17.02 -2.72 2.40
N ALA A 189 -16.99 -1.87 1.37
CA ALA A 189 -17.95 -0.80 1.16
C ALA A 189 -19.38 -1.35 0.93
N ALA A 190 -19.51 -2.48 0.21
CA ALA A 190 -20.79 -3.16 0.00
C ALA A 190 -21.40 -3.69 1.33
N ILE A 191 -20.54 -4.13 2.26
CA ILE A 191 -20.95 -4.57 3.60
C ILE A 191 -21.33 -3.35 4.46
N ALA A 192 -20.52 -2.27 4.43
CA ALA A 192 -20.71 -1.08 5.25
C ALA A 192 -21.89 -0.19 4.81
N ALA A 193 -22.29 -0.24 3.54
CA ALA A 193 -23.32 0.61 2.96
C ALA A 193 -24.37 -0.19 2.15
N PRO A 194 -25.31 -0.92 2.81
CA PRO A 194 -26.29 -1.79 2.15
C PRO A 194 -27.13 -1.10 1.08
N ALA A 195 -27.45 0.19 1.27
CA ALA A 195 -28.23 0.99 0.30
C ALA A 195 -27.53 1.17 -1.06
N ARG A 196 -26.19 1.00 -1.12
CA ARG A 196 -25.39 1.11 -2.34
C ARG A 196 -24.66 -0.21 -2.67
N ARG A 197 -25.12 -1.32 -2.09
CA ARG A 197 -24.46 -2.62 -2.18
C ARG A 197 -24.20 -3.08 -3.61
N THR A 198 -25.20 -2.96 -4.47
CA THR A 198 -25.13 -3.36 -5.89
C THR A 198 -24.04 -2.57 -6.63
N LEU A 199 -23.94 -1.26 -6.40
CA LEU A 199 -22.89 -0.41 -6.99
C LEU A 199 -21.49 -0.88 -6.57
N TRP A 200 -21.30 -1.10 -5.27
CA TRP A 200 -20.00 -1.52 -4.74
C TRP A 200 -19.63 -2.93 -5.20
N LEU A 201 -20.59 -3.85 -5.28
CA LEU A 201 -20.34 -5.21 -5.80
C LEU A 201 -20.02 -5.18 -7.29
N ALA A 202 -20.70 -4.35 -8.07
CA ALA A 202 -20.37 -4.17 -9.50
C ALA A 202 -18.96 -3.62 -9.69
N ALA A 203 -18.55 -2.64 -8.89
CA ALA A 203 -17.19 -2.11 -8.90
C ALA A 203 -16.16 -3.18 -8.48
N GLY A 204 -16.45 -3.95 -7.42
CA GLY A 204 -15.61 -5.07 -6.98
C GLY A 204 -15.45 -6.16 -8.05
N LEU A 205 -16.52 -6.47 -8.80
CA LEU A 205 -16.45 -7.37 -9.94
C LEU A 205 -15.57 -6.79 -11.06
N GLY A 206 -15.71 -5.50 -11.37
CA GLY A 206 -14.85 -4.81 -12.32
C GLY A 206 -13.37 -4.88 -11.94
N ALA A 207 -13.07 -4.66 -10.65
CA ALA A 207 -11.71 -4.83 -10.13
C ALA A 207 -11.21 -6.27 -10.28
N LEU A 208 -12.04 -7.26 -9.95
CA LEU A 208 -11.68 -8.68 -10.10
C LEU A 208 -11.39 -9.06 -11.56
N VAL A 209 -12.21 -8.59 -12.49
CA VAL A 209 -11.97 -8.76 -13.94
C VAL A 209 -10.61 -8.18 -14.31
N LEU A 210 -10.26 -6.97 -13.83
CA LEU A 210 -8.96 -6.37 -14.11
C LEU A 210 -7.79 -7.13 -13.45
N VAL A 211 -7.98 -7.72 -12.26
CA VAL A 211 -6.98 -8.63 -11.65
C VAL A 211 -6.72 -9.82 -12.57
N LEU A 212 -7.78 -10.45 -13.09
CA LEU A 212 -7.65 -11.61 -13.99
C LEU A 212 -6.99 -11.23 -15.33
N LEU A 213 -7.41 -10.11 -15.93
CA LEU A 213 -6.83 -9.59 -17.17
C LEU A 213 -5.37 -9.16 -17.03
N SER A 214 -4.93 -8.76 -15.83
CA SER A 214 -3.52 -8.47 -15.56
C SER A 214 -2.62 -9.70 -15.57
N THR A 215 -3.19 -10.92 -15.46
CA THR A 215 -2.43 -12.17 -15.34
C THR A 215 -1.38 -12.19 -14.22
N SER A 216 -1.49 -11.29 -13.24
CA SER A 216 -0.56 -11.18 -12.11
C SER A 216 -0.88 -12.21 -11.03
N LYS A 217 0.00 -13.20 -10.85
CA LYS A 217 -0.16 -14.26 -9.83
C LYS A 217 -0.14 -13.69 -8.42
N THR A 218 0.73 -12.71 -8.14
CA THR A 218 0.80 -12.02 -6.84
C THR A 218 -0.49 -11.27 -6.52
N ALA A 219 -1.08 -10.59 -7.53
CA ALA A 219 -2.33 -9.88 -7.36
C ALA A 219 -3.50 -10.82 -7.06
N LEU A 220 -3.57 -11.96 -7.77
CA LEU A 220 -4.57 -12.99 -7.50
C LEU A 220 -4.41 -13.54 -6.07
N LEU A 221 -3.19 -13.85 -5.65
CA LEU A 221 -2.92 -14.32 -4.29
C LEU A 221 -3.31 -13.27 -3.23
N ALA A 222 -2.98 -11.99 -3.44
CA ALA A 222 -3.37 -10.90 -2.56
C ALA A 222 -4.89 -10.72 -2.49
N THR A 223 -5.60 -10.89 -3.61
CA THR A 223 -7.06 -10.85 -3.67
C THR A 223 -7.66 -11.98 -2.83
N LEU A 224 -7.20 -13.22 -3.05
CA LEU A 224 -7.67 -14.39 -2.30
C LEU A 224 -7.38 -14.26 -0.80
N LEU A 225 -6.17 -13.80 -0.44
CA LEU A 225 -5.79 -13.56 0.95
C LEU A 225 -6.68 -12.49 1.60
N GLY A 226 -6.92 -11.37 0.94
CA GLY A 226 -7.79 -10.30 1.44
C GLY A 226 -9.22 -10.80 1.69
N LEU A 227 -9.81 -11.52 0.72
CA LEU A 227 -11.15 -12.10 0.84
C LEU A 227 -11.20 -13.20 1.93
N ALA A 228 -10.15 -14.02 2.04
CA ALA A 228 -10.04 -15.05 3.08
C ALA A 228 -10.01 -14.42 4.48
N VAL A 229 -9.22 -13.34 4.68
CA VAL A 229 -9.17 -12.62 5.96
C VAL A 229 -10.52 -11.96 6.30
N MET A 230 -11.21 -11.38 5.31
CA MET A 230 -12.58 -10.86 5.52
C MET A 230 -13.55 -11.97 5.93
N SER A 231 -13.51 -13.11 5.26
CA SER A 231 -14.34 -14.28 5.57
C SER A 231 -14.01 -14.83 6.96
N ALA A 232 -12.73 -14.93 7.30
CA ALA A 232 -12.26 -15.32 8.62
C ALA A 232 -12.79 -14.39 9.72
N GLY A 233 -12.79 -13.09 9.50
CA GLY A 233 -13.35 -12.11 10.44
C GLY A 233 -14.86 -12.30 10.65
N ILE A 234 -15.62 -12.66 9.61
CA ILE A 234 -17.04 -13.00 9.73
C ILE A 234 -17.23 -14.25 10.59
N VAL A 235 -16.39 -15.27 10.41
CA VAL A 235 -16.43 -16.52 11.16
C VAL A 235 -16.09 -16.29 12.64
N VAL A 236 -15.02 -15.53 12.91
CA VAL A 236 -14.59 -15.20 14.29
C VAL A 236 -15.71 -14.49 15.07
N ARG A 237 -16.48 -13.61 14.41
CA ARG A 237 -17.61 -12.92 15.03
C ARG A 237 -18.79 -13.82 15.38
N ARG A 238 -18.86 -15.05 14.84
CA ARG A 238 -19.91 -16.03 15.16
C ARG A 238 -19.69 -16.78 16.47
N GLY A 239 -18.53 -16.58 17.12
CA GLY A 239 -18.21 -17.14 18.42
C GLY A 239 -16.93 -17.97 18.47
N LEU A 240 -16.64 -18.50 19.68
CA LEU A 240 -15.37 -19.19 19.96
C LEU A 240 -15.21 -20.48 19.15
N LEU A 241 -16.25 -21.31 19.07
CA LEU A 241 -16.16 -22.61 18.38
C LEU A 241 -15.85 -22.45 16.88
N PRO A 242 -16.57 -21.61 16.09
CA PRO A 242 -16.18 -21.32 14.71
C PRO A 242 -14.78 -20.76 14.57
N ALA A 243 -14.34 -19.91 15.50
CA ALA A 243 -12.98 -19.35 15.49
C ALA A 243 -11.91 -20.44 15.69
N LEU A 244 -12.12 -21.37 16.63
CA LEU A 244 -11.21 -22.49 16.88
C LEU A 244 -11.14 -23.44 15.67
N LEU A 245 -12.29 -23.76 15.07
CA LEU A 245 -12.34 -24.59 13.86
C LEU A 245 -11.61 -23.92 12.68
N LEU A 246 -11.74 -22.60 12.52
CA LEU A 246 -11.00 -21.84 11.53
C LEU A 246 -9.48 -21.93 11.77
N VAL A 247 -9.01 -21.69 13.00
CA VAL A 247 -7.59 -21.78 13.36
C VAL A 247 -7.06 -23.19 13.09
N ALA A 248 -7.80 -24.22 13.49
CA ALA A 248 -7.43 -25.62 13.23
C ALA A 248 -7.33 -25.90 11.71
N GLY A 249 -8.31 -25.43 10.92
CA GLY A 249 -8.29 -25.56 9.46
C GLY A 249 -7.09 -24.85 8.81
N VAL A 250 -6.76 -23.65 9.27
CA VAL A 250 -5.56 -22.90 8.79
C VAL A 250 -4.28 -23.67 9.15
N LEU A 251 -4.16 -24.18 10.38
CA LEU A 251 -2.98 -24.97 10.79
C LEU A 251 -2.84 -26.24 9.94
N VAL A 252 -3.92 -26.97 9.71
CA VAL A 252 -3.90 -28.12 8.80
C VAL A 252 -3.48 -27.73 7.39
N ALA A 253 -4.04 -26.65 6.84
CA ALA A 253 -3.67 -26.17 5.50
C ALA A 253 -2.18 -25.77 5.41
N VAL A 254 -1.63 -25.12 6.45
CA VAL A 254 -0.20 -24.79 6.53
C VAL A 254 0.66 -26.06 6.60
N ILE A 255 0.28 -27.02 7.44
CA ILE A 255 1.03 -28.31 7.58
C ILE A 255 1.01 -29.06 6.25
N VAL A 256 -0.17 -29.22 5.63
CA VAL A 256 -0.30 -29.91 4.34
C VAL A 256 0.44 -29.16 3.23
N GLY A 257 0.29 -27.84 3.15
CA GLY A 257 1.00 -27.00 2.17
C GLY A 257 2.53 -27.11 2.34
N SER A 258 3.02 -27.04 3.58
CA SER A 258 4.45 -27.22 3.86
C SER A 258 4.94 -28.63 3.50
N ALA A 259 4.14 -29.66 3.81
CA ALA A 259 4.48 -31.04 3.42
C ALA A 259 4.54 -31.20 1.90
N ILE A 260 3.61 -30.60 1.14
CA ILE A 260 3.65 -30.63 -0.34
C ILE A 260 4.94 -29.95 -0.85
N VAL A 261 5.31 -28.78 -0.32
CA VAL A 261 6.53 -28.07 -0.72
C VAL A 261 7.78 -28.88 -0.43
N LEU A 262 7.83 -29.57 0.72
CA LEU A 262 9.01 -30.34 1.15
C LEU A 262 9.10 -31.72 0.50
N LEU A 263 7.96 -32.41 0.31
CA LEU A 263 7.96 -33.81 -0.14
C LEU A 263 7.69 -33.96 -1.64
N ALA A 264 7.09 -32.96 -2.28
CA ALA A 264 6.75 -32.97 -3.70
C ALA A 264 7.01 -31.61 -4.37
N PRO A 265 8.27 -31.09 -4.31
CA PRO A 265 8.62 -29.78 -4.89
C PRO A 265 8.28 -29.68 -6.38
N ASP A 266 8.40 -30.78 -7.13
CA ASP A 266 8.10 -30.82 -8.56
C ASP A 266 6.63 -30.50 -8.87
N LEU A 267 5.70 -30.89 -8.00
CA LEU A 267 4.29 -30.53 -8.15
C LEU A 267 4.08 -29.04 -7.98
N VAL A 268 4.81 -28.41 -7.05
CA VAL A 268 4.75 -26.97 -6.82
C VAL A 268 5.33 -26.23 -8.03
N VAL A 269 6.48 -26.67 -8.54
CA VAL A 269 7.10 -26.12 -9.75
C VAL A 269 6.17 -26.24 -10.96
N ALA A 270 5.55 -27.40 -11.16
CA ALA A 270 4.62 -27.63 -12.25
C ALA A 270 3.37 -26.73 -12.14
N ALA A 271 2.83 -26.57 -10.93
CA ALA A 271 1.63 -25.73 -10.68
C ALA A 271 1.92 -24.23 -10.80
N LEU A 272 3.12 -23.77 -10.38
CA LEU A 272 3.52 -22.36 -10.45
C LEU A 272 4.08 -21.95 -11.81
N GLY A 273 4.36 -22.92 -12.69
CA GLY A 273 5.07 -22.70 -13.95
C GLY A 273 6.58 -22.63 -13.72
N ARG A 274 7.36 -22.77 -14.81
CA ARG A 274 8.83 -22.98 -14.78
C ARG A 274 9.70 -21.90 -14.13
N ASP A 275 9.11 -20.88 -13.53
CA ASP A 275 9.88 -19.73 -13.04
C ASP A 275 9.80 -19.61 -11.51
N LEU A 276 10.63 -20.42 -10.82
CA LEU A 276 10.90 -20.24 -9.38
C LEU A 276 11.79 -19.02 -9.09
N THR A 277 12.39 -18.40 -10.11
CA THR A 277 13.31 -17.26 -10.00
C THR A 277 12.60 -15.94 -9.68
N LEU A 278 11.30 -15.98 -9.37
CA LEU A 278 10.50 -14.76 -9.09
C LEU A 278 10.75 -13.65 -10.14
N THR A 279 10.93 -14.04 -11.43
CA THR A 279 11.17 -13.13 -12.55
C THR A 279 12.41 -12.23 -12.36
N GLY A 280 13.57 -12.83 -12.00
CA GLY A 280 14.86 -12.13 -11.82
C GLY A 280 15.03 -11.39 -10.49
N ARG A 281 14.06 -11.45 -9.58
CA ARG A 281 14.16 -10.78 -8.26
C ARG A 281 15.23 -11.41 -7.37
N THR A 282 15.41 -12.72 -7.44
CA THR A 282 16.46 -13.43 -6.70
C THR A 282 17.84 -12.92 -7.07
N ASP A 283 18.08 -12.62 -8.33
CA ASP A 283 19.36 -12.12 -8.82
C ASP A 283 19.62 -10.70 -8.30
N ILE A 284 18.58 -9.83 -8.33
CA ILE A 284 18.66 -8.48 -7.74
C ILE A 284 18.98 -8.57 -6.23
N TRP A 285 18.30 -9.47 -5.51
CA TRP A 285 18.48 -9.61 -4.06
C TRP A 285 19.88 -10.11 -3.73
N GLN A 286 20.38 -11.10 -4.47
CA GLN A 286 21.72 -11.62 -4.31
C GLN A 286 22.79 -10.56 -4.62
N ALA A 287 22.66 -9.87 -5.76
CA ALA A 287 23.58 -8.79 -6.14
C ALA A 287 23.56 -7.62 -5.14
N SER A 288 22.40 -7.34 -4.51
CA SER A 288 22.25 -6.24 -3.54
C SER A 288 22.73 -6.61 -2.13
N ALA A 289 22.80 -7.88 -1.77
CA ALA A 289 23.12 -8.34 -0.41
C ALA A 289 24.47 -7.80 0.09
N ARG A 290 25.50 -7.80 -0.74
CA ARG A 290 26.84 -7.27 -0.40
C ARG A 290 26.81 -5.80 -0.01
N PHE A 291 25.91 -5.02 -0.60
CA PHE A 291 25.79 -3.59 -0.27
C PHE A 291 25.06 -3.37 1.06
N VAL A 292 24.13 -4.25 1.42
CA VAL A 292 23.54 -4.25 2.78
C VAL A 292 24.63 -4.59 3.81
N GLU A 293 25.52 -5.53 3.52
CA GLU A 293 26.65 -5.88 4.41
C GLU A 293 27.68 -4.75 4.51
N ALA A 294 27.90 -4.00 3.43
CA ALA A 294 28.86 -2.87 3.41
C ALA A 294 28.36 -1.67 4.25
N GLN A 295 27.04 -1.43 4.31
CA GLN A 295 26.45 -0.33 5.08
C GLN A 295 25.28 -0.83 5.96
N PRO A 296 25.54 -1.71 6.96
CA PRO A 296 24.50 -2.51 7.59
C PRO A 296 23.55 -1.72 8.50
N TRP A 297 24.01 -0.61 9.12
CA TRP A 297 23.25 0.08 10.15
C TRP A 297 22.39 1.25 9.65
N LEU A 298 22.95 2.07 8.75
CA LEU A 298 22.34 3.34 8.30
C LEU A 298 21.98 3.32 6.81
N GLY A 299 22.53 2.37 6.03
CA GLY A 299 22.32 2.29 4.59
C GLY A 299 22.91 3.47 3.83
N TYR A 300 22.44 3.66 2.59
CA TYR A 300 22.98 4.64 1.64
C TYR A 300 22.20 5.96 1.58
N GLY A 301 21.23 6.17 2.44
CA GLY A 301 20.28 7.28 2.42
C GLY A 301 18.91 6.87 1.84
N TYR A 302 17.85 7.44 2.38
CA TYR A 302 16.47 7.11 2.00
C TYR A 302 16.27 7.25 0.48
N TYR A 303 15.98 6.12 -0.18
CA TYR A 303 15.77 6.03 -1.63
C TYR A 303 16.91 6.60 -2.49
N ALA A 304 18.15 6.70 -1.99
CA ALA A 304 19.30 7.19 -2.76
C ALA A 304 20.03 6.07 -3.53
N PHE A 305 19.96 4.82 -3.06
CA PHE A 305 20.77 3.71 -3.57
C PHE A 305 20.70 3.53 -5.10
N TRP A 306 19.50 3.64 -5.70
CA TRP A 306 19.28 3.38 -7.12
C TRP A 306 19.54 4.57 -8.04
N LEU A 307 19.80 5.78 -7.49
CA LEU A 307 19.85 7.01 -8.30
C LEU A 307 21.14 7.24 -9.07
N PRO A 308 22.35 7.12 -8.49
CA PRO A 308 23.56 7.38 -9.20
C PRO A 308 23.83 6.31 -10.26
N ASP A 309 24.19 6.76 -11.49
CA ASP A 309 24.56 5.86 -12.57
C ASP A 309 25.94 5.23 -12.36
N ASP A 310 26.80 5.85 -11.55
CA ASP A 310 28.15 5.44 -11.19
C ASP A 310 28.26 4.93 -9.73
N GLY A 311 27.12 4.86 -9.02
CA GLY A 311 27.05 4.45 -7.61
C GLY A 311 26.96 2.93 -7.40
N PRO A 312 26.59 2.50 -6.17
CA PRO A 312 26.45 1.08 -5.84
C PRO A 312 25.48 0.32 -6.74
N ALA A 313 24.38 0.96 -7.18
CA ALA A 313 23.38 0.36 -8.06
C ALA A 313 23.93 0.04 -9.47
N TYR A 314 24.95 0.75 -9.92
CA TYR A 314 25.64 0.44 -11.19
C TYR A 314 26.10 -1.03 -11.20
N TRP A 315 26.76 -1.46 -10.14
CA TRP A 315 27.29 -2.82 -10.04
C TRP A 315 26.19 -3.87 -9.96
N VAL A 316 25.05 -3.56 -9.31
CA VAL A 316 23.87 -4.43 -9.33
C VAL A 316 23.34 -4.58 -10.77
N ARG A 317 23.20 -3.46 -11.50
CA ARG A 317 22.74 -3.45 -12.90
C ARG A 317 23.67 -4.23 -13.84
N GLN A 318 24.99 -4.15 -13.63
CA GLN A 318 25.96 -4.92 -14.39
C GLN A 318 25.83 -6.43 -14.13
N GLU A 319 25.60 -6.83 -12.89
CA GLU A 319 25.48 -8.24 -12.50
C GLU A 319 24.18 -8.87 -13.00
N VAL A 320 23.06 -8.14 -12.91
CA VAL A 320 21.74 -8.65 -13.38
C VAL A 320 21.52 -8.44 -14.87
N MET A 321 22.39 -7.70 -15.57
CA MET A 321 22.37 -7.45 -17.00
C MET A 321 21.13 -6.68 -17.54
N TRP A 322 20.45 -5.89 -16.67
CA TRP A 322 19.35 -5.02 -17.06
C TRP A 322 19.19 -3.81 -16.12
N GLN A 323 18.42 -2.79 -16.59
CA GLN A 323 18.24 -1.53 -15.85
C GLN A 323 17.24 -1.68 -14.71
N VAL A 324 17.75 -2.08 -13.54
CA VAL A 324 16.98 -2.19 -12.30
C VAL A 324 16.87 -0.83 -11.62
N SER A 325 15.66 -0.44 -11.23
CA SER A 325 15.36 0.82 -10.52
C SER A 325 14.85 0.61 -9.09
N SER A 326 14.60 -0.64 -8.67
CA SER A 326 14.18 -1.00 -7.33
C SER A 326 14.48 -2.44 -6.98
N ALA A 327 14.51 -2.77 -5.68
CA ALA A 327 14.73 -4.14 -5.20
C ALA A 327 13.49 -5.05 -5.33
N HIS A 328 12.33 -4.53 -5.67
CA HIS A 328 11.05 -5.25 -5.61
C HIS A 328 10.82 -5.99 -4.29
N SER A 329 11.28 -5.39 -3.20
CA SER A 329 11.09 -5.84 -1.83
C SER A 329 11.23 -4.64 -0.90
N SER A 330 10.16 -4.31 -0.17
CA SER A 330 10.20 -3.20 0.80
C SER A 330 11.26 -3.39 1.87
N TRP A 331 11.51 -4.65 2.27
CA TRP A 331 12.51 -4.97 3.29
C TRP A 331 13.93 -4.69 2.80
N LEU A 332 14.24 -5.07 1.57
CA LEU A 332 15.55 -4.82 0.98
C LEU A 332 15.75 -3.33 0.66
N GLU A 333 14.71 -2.63 0.18
CA GLU A 333 14.76 -1.18 0.00
C GLU A 333 15.08 -0.44 1.31
N LEU A 334 14.44 -0.85 2.40
CA LEU A 334 14.71 -0.28 3.72
C LEU A 334 16.13 -0.59 4.19
N ALA A 335 16.61 -1.82 3.96
CA ALA A 335 17.96 -2.22 4.33
C ALA A 335 19.01 -1.42 3.53
N LEU A 336 18.82 -1.23 2.23
CA LEU A 336 19.69 -0.43 1.37
C LEU A 336 19.62 1.07 1.71
N GLY A 337 18.40 1.60 1.94
CA GLY A 337 18.22 3.04 2.15
C GLY A 337 18.49 3.52 3.57
N LEU A 338 18.00 2.78 4.57
CA LEU A 338 17.99 3.19 5.99
C LEU A 338 18.68 2.16 6.92
N GLY A 339 19.27 1.11 6.36
CA GLY A 339 19.97 0.08 7.09
C GLY A 339 19.06 -0.75 8.02
N ARG A 340 19.68 -1.50 8.93
CA ARG A 340 18.99 -2.29 9.96
C ARG A 340 18.09 -1.44 10.86
N LEU A 341 18.47 -0.19 11.09
CA LEU A 341 17.65 0.74 11.90
C LEU A 341 16.28 0.98 11.24
N GLY A 342 16.25 1.25 9.94
CA GLY A 342 15.01 1.41 9.18
C GLY A 342 14.17 0.13 9.14
N VAL A 343 14.82 -1.02 8.93
CA VAL A 343 14.16 -2.34 8.92
C VAL A 343 13.50 -2.65 10.28
N VAL A 344 14.21 -2.47 11.38
CA VAL A 344 13.69 -2.73 12.74
C VAL A 344 12.53 -1.78 13.07
N LEU A 345 12.68 -0.49 12.78
CA LEU A 345 11.64 0.49 13.07
C LEU A 345 10.36 0.21 12.25
N PHE A 346 10.51 -0.16 10.96
CA PHE A 346 9.37 -0.56 10.14
C PHE A 346 8.76 -1.89 10.61
N ALA A 347 9.55 -2.87 10.99
CA ALA A 347 9.06 -4.14 11.54
C ALA A 347 8.21 -3.92 12.80
N LEU A 348 8.68 -3.07 13.73
CA LEU A 348 7.93 -2.70 14.93
C LEU A 348 6.63 -1.97 14.60
N GLN A 349 6.68 -1.03 13.63
CA GLN A 349 5.50 -0.33 13.16
C GLN A 349 4.49 -1.26 12.52
N LEU A 350 4.94 -2.17 11.63
CA LEU A 350 4.08 -3.14 10.97
C LEU A 350 3.44 -4.10 11.99
N LEU A 351 4.24 -4.65 12.91
CA LEU A 351 3.76 -5.56 13.94
C LEU A 351 2.74 -4.90 14.86
N ALA A 352 3.00 -3.65 15.31
CA ALA A 352 2.06 -2.89 16.12
C ALA A 352 0.73 -2.65 15.37
N THR A 353 0.79 -2.39 14.06
CA THR A 353 -0.40 -2.18 13.23
C THR A 353 -1.17 -3.47 12.99
N LEU A 354 -0.47 -4.57 12.67
CA LEU A 354 -1.08 -5.90 12.52
C LEU A 354 -1.77 -6.35 13.80
N ARG A 355 -1.12 -6.17 14.95
CA ARG A 355 -1.73 -6.47 16.27
C ARG A 355 -3.01 -5.67 16.50
N ARG A 356 -3.00 -4.35 16.26
CA ARG A 356 -4.20 -3.51 16.38
C ARG A 356 -5.29 -3.93 15.39
N GLY A 357 -4.92 -4.25 14.15
CA GLY A 357 -5.82 -4.78 13.13
C GLY A 357 -6.47 -6.09 13.54
N ALA A 358 -5.69 -7.02 14.10
CA ALA A 358 -6.22 -8.29 14.62
C ALA A 358 -7.23 -8.07 15.76
N HIS A 359 -6.92 -7.21 16.74
CA HIS A 359 -7.89 -6.85 17.79
C HIS A 359 -9.15 -6.18 17.23
N ALA A 360 -9.02 -5.42 16.15
CA ALA A 360 -10.14 -4.75 15.51
C ALA A 360 -11.05 -5.67 14.70
N MET A 361 -10.66 -6.92 14.42
CA MET A 361 -11.52 -7.91 13.73
C MET A 361 -12.83 -8.17 14.46
N ALA A 362 -12.83 -8.10 15.80
CA ALA A 362 -14.01 -8.25 16.61
C ALA A 362 -14.90 -6.99 16.66
N ASP A 363 -14.40 -5.83 16.23
CA ASP A 363 -15.11 -4.55 16.26
C ASP A 363 -15.87 -4.31 14.94
N GLU A 364 -17.18 -4.25 15.01
CA GLU A 364 -18.02 -4.02 13.83
C GLU A 364 -17.77 -2.65 13.18
N ARG A 365 -17.31 -1.64 13.95
CA ARG A 365 -17.03 -0.29 13.47
C ARG A 365 -15.87 -0.25 12.49
N VAL A 366 -14.84 -1.07 12.73
CA VAL A 366 -13.64 -1.16 11.87
C VAL A 366 -13.96 -1.89 10.57
N GLY A 367 -15.02 -2.66 10.57
CA GLY A 367 -15.32 -3.56 9.46
C GLY A 367 -14.25 -4.66 9.32
N LEU A 368 -14.29 -5.33 8.18
CA LEU A 368 -13.31 -6.37 7.85
C LEU A 368 -12.21 -5.85 6.93
N TRP A 369 -12.30 -4.56 6.56
CA TRP A 369 -11.39 -3.93 5.61
C TRP A 369 -9.95 -3.82 6.13
N ALA A 370 -9.76 -3.24 7.32
CA ALA A 370 -8.42 -2.98 7.82
C ALA A 370 -7.56 -4.25 7.94
N PRO A 371 -8.05 -5.36 8.56
CA PRO A 371 -7.31 -6.62 8.59
C PRO A 371 -7.02 -7.20 7.21
N ALA A 372 -7.98 -7.15 6.28
CA ALA A 372 -7.82 -7.65 4.92
C ALA A 372 -6.76 -6.85 4.15
N PHE A 373 -6.82 -5.53 4.22
CA PHE A 373 -5.82 -4.65 3.64
C PHE A 373 -4.43 -4.92 4.24
N LEU A 374 -4.32 -5.02 5.56
CA LEU A 374 -3.04 -5.26 6.24
C LEU A 374 -2.41 -6.60 5.86
N ALA A 375 -3.21 -7.65 5.68
CA ALA A 375 -2.73 -8.94 5.21
C ALA A 375 -2.19 -8.87 3.77
N ALA A 376 -2.93 -8.22 2.85
CA ALA A 376 -2.47 -8.00 1.49
C ALA A 376 -1.23 -7.09 1.44
N PHE A 377 -1.20 -6.00 2.22
CA PHE A 377 -0.06 -5.11 2.31
C PHE A 377 1.19 -5.84 2.82
N ALA A 378 1.05 -6.65 3.90
CA ALA A 378 2.16 -7.45 4.42
C ALA A 378 2.73 -8.40 3.35
N LEU A 379 1.87 -9.07 2.56
CA LEU A 379 2.31 -9.88 1.43
C LEU A 379 3.09 -9.04 0.41
N TYR A 380 2.58 -7.86 0.04
CA TYR A 380 3.25 -6.98 -0.93
C TYR A 380 4.59 -6.44 -0.43
N THR A 381 4.82 -6.30 0.88
CA THR A 381 6.13 -5.86 1.39
C THR A 381 7.29 -6.79 1.02
N PHE A 382 7.00 -8.08 0.75
CA PHE A 382 8.01 -9.05 0.32
C PHE A 382 8.22 -9.07 -1.19
N SER A 383 7.22 -8.68 -1.96
CA SER A 383 7.22 -8.81 -3.42
C SER A 383 7.27 -7.48 -4.17
N GLU A 384 7.10 -6.36 -3.48
CA GLU A 384 7.11 -5.01 -4.08
C GLU A 384 7.65 -3.96 -3.09
N SER A 385 8.15 -2.84 -3.63
CA SER A 385 8.78 -1.76 -2.87
C SER A 385 7.77 -0.69 -2.44
N HIS A 386 6.70 -1.07 -1.72
CA HIS A 386 5.63 -0.14 -1.35
C HIS A 386 5.81 0.57 -0.01
N ALA A 387 6.61 0.01 0.92
CA ALA A 387 6.81 0.63 2.22
C ALA A 387 7.68 1.89 2.12
N LEU A 388 7.27 2.94 2.80
CA LEU A 388 7.92 4.26 2.80
C LEU A 388 8.08 4.86 1.39
N GLN A 389 7.31 4.44 0.41
CA GLN A 389 7.37 5.01 -0.93
C GLN A 389 6.55 6.29 -1.00
N ALA A 390 7.18 7.40 -1.43
CA ALA A 390 6.50 8.66 -1.65
C ALA A 390 5.52 8.55 -2.83
N ASN A 391 4.40 9.27 -2.75
CA ASN A 391 3.35 9.30 -3.79
C ASN A 391 2.76 7.93 -4.12
N ASN A 392 2.77 7.00 -3.16
CA ASN A 392 2.32 5.63 -3.36
C ASN A 392 0.97 5.36 -2.68
N LEU A 393 0.04 4.78 -3.44
CA LEU A 393 -1.31 4.46 -2.99
C LEU A 393 -1.30 3.47 -1.81
N PHE A 394 -0.49 2.40 -1.90
CA PHE A 394 -0.41 1.37 -0.85
C PHE A 394 0.11 1.97 0.46
N TRP A 395 1.17 2.80 0.38
CA TRP A 395 1.73 3.45 1.55
C TRP A 395 0.78 4.48 2.16
N THR A 396 0.10 5.27 1.32
CA THR A 396 -0.91 6.25 1.77
C THR A 396 -2.04 5.56 2.54
N ILE A 397 -2.59 4.47 2.01
CA ILE A 397 -3.66 3.70 2.67
C ILE A 397 -3.11 3.04 3.95
N TYR A 398 -1.87 2.51 3.92
CA TYR A 398 -1.24 1.93 5.11
C TYR A 398 -1.14 2.96 6.25
N VAL A 399 -0.66 4.16 5.96
CA VAL A 399 -0.58 5.25 6.94
C VAL A 399 -1.96 5.61 7.48
N ALA A 400 -2.98 5.71 6.61
CA ALA A 400 -4.35 6.00 7.01
C ALA A 400 -4.90 4.93 7.96
N VAL A 401 -4.75 3.65 7.61
CA VAL A 401 -5.23 2.52 8.44
C VAL A 401 -4.46 2.45 9.75
N ALA A 402 -3.13 2.55 9.72
CA ALA A 402 -2.28 2.47 10.91
C ALA A 402 -2.56 3.60 11.91
N ALA A 403 -2.68 4.83 11.41
CA ALA A 403 -2.98 6.00 12.24
C ALA A 403 -4.42 5.95 12.79
N ARG A 404 -5.40 5.51 11.98
CA ARG A 404 -6.78 5.36 12.45
C ARG A 404 -6.90 4.31 13.56
N LEU A 405 -6.28 3.14 13.40
CA LEU A 405 -6.23 2.11 14.44
C LEU A 405 -5.54 2.63 15.73
N ALA A 406 -4.51 3.47 15.58
CA ALA A 406 -3.82 4.08 16.73
C ALA A 406 -4.69 5.11 17.46
N LEU A 407 -5.44 5.94 16.72
CA LEU A 407 -6.40 6.89 17.28
C LEU A 407 -7.51 6.19 18.05
N ASP A 408 -8.07 5.10 17.51
CA ASP A 408 -9.11 4.33 18.17
C ASP A 408 -8.59 3.62 19.43
N ALA A 409 -7.36 3.09 19.40
CA ALA A 409 -6.73 2.50 20.58
C ALA A 409 -6.53 3.53 21.71
N LYS A 410 -6.14 4.75 21.39
CA LYS A 410 -6.04 5.83 22.39
C LYS A 410 -7.40 6.21 22.98
N ARG A 411 -8.44 6.35 22.15
CA ARG A 411 -9.80 6.66 22.61
C ARG A 411 -10.39 5.61 23.56
N ARG A 412 -9.94 4.36 23.46
CA ARG A 412 -10.37 3.26 24.37
C ARG A 412 -9.61 3.25 25.68
N ALA A 413 -8.42 3.84 25.73
CA ALA A 413 -7.57 3.90 26.91
C ALA A 413 -7.84 5.13 27.81
N THR A 414 -8.57 6.14 27.29
CA THR A 414 -9.04 7.32 28.02
C THR A 414 -10.51 7.17 28.40
#